data_b2103c61eb57b978336859d4d858a9ff
#
_entry.id   b2103c61eb57b978336859d4d858a9ff
#
_cell.length_a   1.000
_cell.length_b   1.000
_cell.length_c   1.000
_cell.angle_alpha   90.00
_cell.angle_beta   90.00
_cell.angle_gamma   90.00
#
_symmetry.space_group_name_H-M   'P 1'
#
loop_
_entity.id
_entity.type
_entity.pdbx_description
1 polymer ?
#
loop_
_entity_poly.entity_id
_entity_poly.type
_entity_poly.pdbx_seq_one_letter_code
_entity_poly.pdbx_strand_id
1 'polypeptide(L)'
;MKHLAILALGILMAGLPVNVPTVLAQSATTAASTLMQVSFDVPDMTCALCPVTVKAAMSGVDGVQSVEVDFDARSATVTFDPALTDAEAIAEASARAGYPANVKG
;
A
#
# COMPACT_ATOMS: atom_id res chain seq x y z
N MET A 1 -23.55 15.65 -67.94
CA MET A 1 -23.39 15.43 -67.39
C MET A 1 -22.99 15.21 -66.56
N LYS A 2 -22.97 15.27 -65.96
CA LYS A 2 -22.68 15.00 -65.22
C LYS A 2 -22.27 14.90 -64.18
N HIS A 3 -22.15 14.95 -63.75
CA HIS A 3 -21.86 14.79 -62.85
C HIS A 3 -21.56 14.64 -61.82
N LEU A 4 -21.50 14.61 -61.40
CA LEU A 4 -21.34 14.43 -60.52
C LEU A 4 -20.96 14.25 -59.51
N ALA A 5 -20.83 14.22 -59.18
CA ALA A 5 -20.53 14.00 -58.19
C ALA A 5 -20.26 13.87 -57.18
N ILE A 6 -20.17 13.92 -56.92
CA ILE A 6 -19.97 13.74 -55.93
C ILE A 6 -19.67 13.50 -54.89
N LEU A 7 -19.54 13.60 -54.48
CA LEU A 7 -19.31 13.36 -53.55
C LEU A 7 -18.94 13.24 -52.51
N ALA A 8 -18.79 13.25 -52.25
CA ALA A 8 -18.50 13.13 -51.27
C ALA A 8 -18.32 12.92 -50.32
N LEU A 9 -18.25 13.01 -49.92
CA LEU A 9 -18.11 12.73 -49.00
C LEU A 9 -17.64 12.49 -47.99
N GLY A 10 -17.37 12.49 -47.65
CA GLY A 10 -16.97 12.31 -46.62
C GLY A 10 -16.71 12.17 -45.71
N ILE A 11 -16.73 12.26 -45.25
CA ILE A 11 -16.55 12.09 -44.24
C ILE A 11 -16.23 11.79 -43.24
N LEU A 12 -16.08 11.82 -42.82
CA LEU A 12 -15.87 11.53 -41.88
C LEU A 12 -15.46 11.30 -40.88
N MET A 13 -15.30 11.45 -40.42
CA MET A 13 -15.01 11.17 -39.58
C MET A 13 -14.59 11.00 -38.58
N ALA A 14 -14.46 10.91 -38.26
CA ALA A 14 -14.12 10.81 -37.48
C ALA A 14 -13.87 10.68 -36.42
N GLY A 15 -13.75 10.66 -35.85
CA GLY A 15 -13.54 10.63 -34.73
C GLY A 15 -13.26 10.20 -33.83
N LEU A 16 -13.10 10.08 -33.45
CA LEU A 16 -12.90 9.71 -32.50
C LEU A 16 -12.36 9.51 -31.51
N PRO A 17 -12.18 9.54 -30.90
CA PRO A 17 -11.73 9.47 -29.97
C PRO A 17 -11.40 8.99 -29.04
N VAL A 18 -11.27 8.81 -28.49
CA VAL A 18 -11.00 8.36 -27.68
C VAL A 18 -10.50 8.30 -26.61
N ASN A 19 -10.17 8.33 -26.11
CA ASN A 19 -9.60 8.41 -25.08
C ASN A 19 -9.64 7.78 -24.08
N VAL A 20 -9.67 7.79 -23.44
CA VAL A 20 -9.84 7.26 -22.49
C VAL A 20 -9.22 6.67 -21.53
N PRO A 21 -8.57 6.25 -21.47
CA PRO A 21 -7.86 5.56 -20.63
C PRO A 21 -7.67 6.10 -19.37
N THR A 22 -7.25 6.90 -19.27
CA THR A 22 -7.09 7.52 -18.19
C THR A 22 -7.61 6.95 -17.00
N VAL A 23 -8.68 6.68 -17.03
CA VAL A 23 -9.21 6.19 -15.94
C VAL A 23 -8.51 5.22 -15.20
N LEU A 24 -7.87 4.38 -15.78
CA LEU A 24 -7.21 3.40 -15.12
C LEU A 24 -6.31 3.86 -14.12
N ALA A 25 -5.62 4.77 -14.38
CA ALA A 25 -4.65 5.24 -13.51
C ALA A 25 -5.23 5.57 -12.18
N GLN A 26 -6.40 6.06 -12.19
CA GLN A 26 -6.99 6.37 -11.01
C GLN A 26 -7.26 5.26 -10.13
N SER A 27 -7.66 4.22 -10.62
CA SER A 27 -7.97 3.09 -9.81
C SER A 27 -6.81 2.69 -9.01
N ALA A 28 -5.68 2.68 -9.57
CA ALA A 28 -4.51 2.25 -8.90
C ALA A 28 -4.22 3.17 -7.75
N THR A 29 -4.41 4.40 -7.95
CA THR A 29 -4.13 5.36 -6.94
C THR A 29 -5.03 5.18 -5.75
N THR A 30 -6.26 4.89 -5.98
CA THR A 30 -7.19 4.72 -4.92
C THR A 30 -6.80 3.57 -4.05
N ALA A 31 -6.37 2.51 -4.62
CA ALA A 31 -5.99 1.35 -3.86
C ALA A 31 -4.86 1.68 -2.92
N ALA A 32 -3.91 2.44 -3.37
CA ALA A 32 -2.79 2.79 -2.55
C ALA A 32 -3.19 3.63 -1.35
N SER A 33 -4.20 4.40 -1.47
CA SER A 33 -4.57 5.29 -0.39
C SER A 33 -5.27 4.60 0.78
N THR A 34 -5.56 3.30 0.68
CA THR A 34 -6.20 2.62 1.78
C THR A 34 -5.22 2.10 2.82
N LEU A 35 -3.93 2.18 2.57
CA LEU A 35 -2.96 1.68 3.53
C LEU A 35 -2.62 2.71 4.59
N MET A 36 -2.33 2.24 5.78
CA MET A 36 -1.91 3.11 6.87
C MET A 36 -0.53 2.71 7.34
N GLN A 37 0.20 3.65 7.87
CA GLN A 37 1.54 3.40 8.36
C GLN A 37 1.63 3.86 9.81
N VAL A 38 2.17 3.02 10.67
CA VAL A 38 2.29 3.31 12.08
C VAL A 38 3.68 2.91 12.55
N SER A 39 4.26 3.69 13.43
CA SER A 39 5.56 3.37 14.03
C SER A 39 5.35 2.88 15.45
N PHE A 40 6.09 1.87 15.82
CA PHE A 40 6.04 1.30 17.14
C PHE A 40 7.38 1.43 17.84
N ASP A 41 7.33 1.57 19.14
CA ASP A 41 8.52 1.58 19.97
C ASP A 41 8.66 0.18 20.55
N VAL A 42 9.80 -0.44 20.35
CA VAL A 42 10.05 -1.81 20.81
C VAL A 42 11.31 -1.81 21.69
N PRO A 43 11.16 -1.37 22.93
CA PRO A 43 12.34 -1.15 23.80
C PRO A 43 13.13 -2.40 24.14
N ASP A 44 12.52 -3.56 24.09
CA ASP A 44 13.20 -4.78 24.43
C ASP A 44 14.04 -5.37 23.29
N MET A 45 14.10 -4.68 22.19
CA MET A 45 14.87 -5.11 21.04
C MET A 45 16.33 -4.78 21.28
N THR A 46 17.02 -5.65 22.02
CA THR A 46 18.38 -5.37 22.47
C THR A 46 19.44 -6.32 21.91
N CYS A 47 19.06 -7.27 21.08
CA CYS A 47 20.05 -8.21 20.52
C CYS A 47 20.07 -8.11 18.99
N ALA A 48 21.13 -8.61 18.39
CA ALA A 48 21.31 -8.49 16.96
C ALA A 48 20.22 -9.22 16.15
N LEU A 49 19.64 -10.27 16.71
CA LEU A 49 18.59 -11.02 16.02
C LEU A 49 17.20 -10.55 16.36
N CYS A 50 17.06 -9.67 17.34
CA CYS A 50 15.75 -9.16 17.73
C CYS A 50 14.99 -8.50 16.59
N PRO A 51 15.62 -7.70 15.75
CA PRO A 51 14.90 -7.07 14.64
C PRO A 51 14.27 -8.10 13.69
N VAL A 52 14.96 -9.22 13.48
CA VAL A 52 14.44 -10.25 12.58
C VAL A 52 13.19 -10.88 13.20
N THR A 53 13.22 -11.14 14.50
CA THR A 53 12.09 -11.75 15.18
C THR A 53 10.89 -10.80 15.20
N VAL A 54 11.12 -9.53 15.49
CA VAL A 54 10.06 -8.53 15.51
C VAL A 54 9.44 -8.41 14.12
N LYS A 55 10.29 -8.34 13.11
CA LYS A 55 9.80 -8.21 11.75
C LYS A 55 8.95 -9.42 11.35
N ALA A 56 9.42 -10.61 11.70
CA ALA A 56 8.69 -11.83 11.37
C ALA A 56 7.36 -11.87 12.10
N ALA A 57 7.33 -11.48 13.36
CA ALA A 57 6.11 -11.50 14.15
C ALA A 57 5.07 -10.53 13.59
N MET A 58 5.51 -9.31 13.28
CA MET A 58 4.57 -8.32 12.76
C MET A 58 4.14 -8.62 11.34
N SER A 59 5.03 -9.18 10.53
CA SER A 59 4.70 -9.53 9.16
C SER A 59 3.69 -10.67 9.08
N GLY A 60 3.60 -11.47 10.12
CA GLY A 60 2.66 -12.57 10.15
C GLY A 60 1.21 -12.18 10.38
N VAL A 61 0.96 -10.91 10.67
CA VAL A 61 -0.40 -10.45 10.91
C VAL A 61 -1.08 -10.22 9.55
N ASP A 62 -2.27 -10.76 9.37
CA ASP A 62 -3.01 -10.59 8.13
C ASP A 62 -3.29 -9.10 7.93
N GLY A 63 -3.06 -8.61 6.76
CA GLY A 63 -3.26 -7.21 6.45
C GLY A 63 -2.00 -6.37 6.49
N VAL A 64 -0.90 -6.91 7.03
CA VAL A 64 0.36 -6.18 7.06
C VAL A 64 1.03 -6.31 5.70
N GLN A 65 1.37 -5.18 5.10
CA GLN A 65 2.01 -5.15 3.80
C GLN A 65 3.53 -5.13 3.91
N SER A 66 4.06 -4.40 4.85
CA SER A 66 5.51 -4.33 5.03
C SER A 66 5.87 -3.92 6.44
N VAL A 67 7.04 -4.33 6.87
CA VAL A 67 7.55 -3.99 8.19
C VAL A 67 9.01 -3.58 8.04
N GLU A 68 9.36 -2.42 8.58
CA GLU A 68 10.73 -1.96 8.59
C GLU A 68 11.15 -1.79 10.04
N VAL A 69 12.22 -2.43 10.42
CA VAL A 69 12.70 -2.37 11.80
C VAL A 69 14.02 -1.63 11.87
N ASP A 70 14.10 -0.68 12.78
CA ASP A 70 15.33 0.08 13.01
C ASP A 70 15.85 -0.32 14.38
N PHE A 71 16.92 -1.07 14.40
CA PHE A 71 17.49 -1.56 15.64
C PHE A 71 18.06 -0.44 16.47
N ASP A 72 18.72 0.52 15.85
CA ASP A 72 19.33 1.62 16.56
C ASP A 72 18.28 2.48 17.28
N ALA A 73 17.17 2.72 16.65
CA ALA A 73 16.12 3.49 17.25
C ALA A 73 15.14 2.62 18.05
N ARG A 74 15.32 1.31 17.99
CA ARG A 74 14.44 0.34 18.64
C ARG A 74 13.00 0.58 18.25
N SER A 75 12.77 0.75 16.97
CA SER A 75 11.44 1.03 16.46
C SER A 75 11.12 0.15 15.27
N ALA A 76 9.83 0.04 14.97
CA ALA A 76 9.36 -0.71 13.82
C ALA A 76 8.29 0.12 13.15
N THR A 77 8.40 0.26 11.83
CA THR A 77 7.38 0.98 11.06
C THR A 77 6.65 -0.03 10.22
N VAL A 78 5.34 -0.06 10.36
CA VAL A 78 4.50 -1.06 9.72
C VAL A 78 3.49 -0.38 8.81
N THR A 79 3.40 -0.89 7.59
CA THR A 79 2.36 -0.45 6.65
C THR A 79 1.34 -1.58 6.58
N PHE A 80 0.10 -1.27 6.82
CA PHE A 80 -0.95 -2.27 6.87
C PHE A 80 -2.28 -1.75 6.34
N ASP A 81 -3.19 -2.68 6.07
CA ASP A 81 -4.52 -2.34 5.59
C ASP A 81 -5.46 -2.23 6.79
N PRO A 82 -5.98 -1.05 7.09
CA PRO A 82 -6.84 -0.87 8.26
C PRO A 82 -8.17 -1.62 8.18
N ALA A 83 -8.54 -2.10 7.02
CA ALA A 83 -9.74 -2.90 6.88
C ALA A 83 -9.52 -4.34 7.35
N LEU A 84 -8.26 -4.77 7.43
CA LEU A 84 -7.93 -6.14 7.80
C LEU A 84 -7.33 -6.27 9.19
N THR A 85 -6.66 -5.25 9.68
CA THR A 85 -6.03 -5.30 10.99
C THR A 85 -5.89 -3.90 11.55
N ASP A 86 -5.33 -3.79 12.74
CA ASP A 86 -5.09 -2.49 13.35
C ASP A 86 -3.77 -2.49 14.11
N ALA A 87 -3.38 -1.35 14.59
CA ALA A 87 -2.09 -1.19 15.27
C ALA A 87 -2.02 -2.07 16.52
N GLU A 88 -3.12 -2.23 17.22
CA GLU A 88 -3.13 -3.04 18.41
C GLU A 88 -2.86 -4.51 18.11
N ALA A 89 -3.44 -5.05 17.09
CA ALA A 89 -3.22 -6.44 16.72
C ALA A 89 -1.76 -6.67 16.35
N ILE A 90 -1.16 -5.70 15.68
CA ILE A 90 0.25 -5.80 15.28
C ILE A 90 1.15 -5.74 16.51
N ALA A 91 0.85 -4.84 17.44
CA ALA A 91 1.62 -4.73 18.67
C ALA A 91 1.51 -6.02 19.49
N GLU A 92 0.34 -6.61 19.50
CA GLU A 92 0.13 -7.84 20.22
C GLU A 92 0.92 -9.00 19.63
N ALA A 93 1.01 -9.05 18.32
CA ALA A 93 1.79 -10.10 17.66
C ALA A 93 3.26 -10.01 18.05
N SER A 94 3.79 -8.80 18.16
CA SER A 94 5.18 -8.61 18.59
C SER A 94 5.33 -8.99 20.05
N ALA A 95 4.37 -8.66 20.88
CA ALA A 95 4.41 -9.00 22.28
C ALA A 95 4.41 -10.51 22.49
N ARG A 96 3.64 -11.24 21.68
CA ARG A 96 3.62 -12.69 21.79
C ARG A 96 4.96 -13.31 21.44
N ALA A 97 5.73 -12.65 20.62
CA ALA A 97 7.07 -13.11 20.27
C ALA A 97 8.10 -12.72 21.34
N GLY A 98 7.68 -12.01 22.37
CA GLY A 98 8.56 -11.60 23.45
C GLY A 98 9.03 -10.15 23.35
N TYR A 99 8.49 -9.39 22.41
CA TYR A 99 8.92 -8.01 22.20
C TYR A 99 7.72 -7.06 22.22
N PRO A 100 7.30 -6.64 23.41
CA PRO A 100 6.16 -5.71 23.50
C PRO A 100 6.42 -4.45 22.70
N ALA A 101 5.44 -4.02 21.97
CA ALA A 101 5.53 -2.85 21.11
C ALA A 101 4.46 -1.85 21.49
N ASN A 102 4.83 -0.57 21.46
CA ASN A 102 3.91 0.51 21.77
C ASN A 102 3.84 1.47 20.59
N VAL A 103 2.67 1.94 20.30
CA VAL A 103 2.51 2.89 19.21
C VAL A 103 3.24 4.19 19.57
N LYS A 104 4.07 4.66 18.66
CA LYS A 104 4.79 5.90 18.89
C LYS A 104 3.84 7.03 18.53
N GLY A 105 3.64 7.86 19.45
CA GLY A 105 2.73 8.95 19.35
C GLY A 105 3.02 10.03 18.40
#